data_8003c547b3be8dcf290fb3f35e319f6a
#
_entry.id   8003c547b3be8dcf290fb3f35e319f6a
#
_cell.length_a   1.000
_cell.length_b   1.000
_cell.length_c   1.000
_cell.angle_alpha   90.00
_cell.angle_beta   90.00
_cell.angle_gamma   90.00
#
_symmetry.space_group_name_H-M   'P 1'
#
loop_
_entity.id
_entity.type
_entity.pdbx_description
1 polymer ?
#
loop_
_entity_poly.entity_id
_entity_poly.type
_entity_poly.pdbx_seq_one_letter_code
_entity_poly.pdbx_strand_id
1 'polypeptide(L)'
;MSDDLRSLTELDRLIHEPARLLIVTILSTVESADFLFLQRETALTKGNLSAHLSKLEEAGYVSIEKTFKGKLPLTVCKLTESGQAAFSTYRLQMQNFISRTA
;
A
#
# COMPACT_ATOMS: atom_id res chain seq x y z
N MET A 1 4.78 -24.11 -17.33
CA MET A 1 4.66 -22.77 -17.83
C MET A 1 3.63 -21.97 -17.07
N SER A 2 2.54 -22.44 -17.08
CA SER A 2 1.39 -21.72 -16.62
C SER A 2 1.33 -21.48 -15.13
N ASP A 3 2.15 -22.17 -14.32
CA ASP A 3 2.13 -21.93 -12.89
C ASP A 3 2.43 -20.48 -12.55
N ASP A 4 3.39 -19.87 -13.23
CA ASP A 4 3.73 -18.47 -13.01
C ASP A 4 2.57 -17.56 -13.40
N LEU A 5 1.90 -17.86 -14.52
CA LEU A 5 0.76 -17.05 -14.96
C LEU A 5 -0.47 -17.31 -14.10
N ARG A 6 -0.63 -18.52 -13.58
CA ARG A 6 -1.75 -18.83 -12.69
C ARG A 6 -1.70 -18.02 -11.42
N SER A 7 -0.52 -17.62 -10.99
CA SER A 7 -0.40 -16.80 -9.77
C SER A 7 -1.15 -15.48 -9.89
N LEU A 8 -1.50 -15.05 -11.10
CA LEU A 8 -2.31 -13.85 -11.29
C LEU A 8 -3.70 -14.00 -10.65
N THR A 9 -4.22 -15.22 -10.57
CA THR A 9 -5.52 -15.45 -9.92
C THR A 9 -5.41 -15.34 -8.40
N GLU A 10 -4.18 -15.35 -7.88
CA GLU A 10 -3.90 -15.30 -6.45
C GLU A 10 -3.30 -13.96 -6.04
N LEU A 11 -3.34 -12.96 -6.93
CA LEU A 11 -2.89 -11.62 -6.58
C LEU A 11 -3.64 -11.11 -5.35
N ASP A 12 -2.89 -10.43 -4.49
CA ASP A 12 -3.48 -9.80 -3.31
C ASP A 12 -4.45 -8.72 -3.76
N ARG A 13 -5.74 -8.98 -3.59
CA ARG A 13 -6.79 -8.07 -4.07
C ARG A 13 -6.85 -6.78 -3.26
N LEU A 14 -6.33 -6.80 -2.07
CA LEU A 14 -6.26 -5.59 -1.28
C LEU A 14 -5.24 -4.62 -1.89
N ILE A 15 -4.09 -5.15 -2.30
CA ILE A 15 -3.05 -4.35 -2.95
C ILE A 15 -3.39 -4.08 -4.42
N HIS A 16 -4.03 -5.05 -5.08
CA HIS A 16 -4.37 -4.93 -6.50
C HIS A 16 -5.62 -4.08 -6.69
N GLU A 17 -5.50 -2.83 -6.32
CA GLU A 17 -6.52 -1.81 -6.46
C GLU A 17 -5.77 -0.49 -6.63
N PRO A 18 -6.09 0.33 -7.63
CA PRO A 18 -5.23 1.47 -7.99
C PRO A 18 -4.85 2.39 -6.85
N ALA A 19 -5.80 2.80 -6.02
CA ALA A 19 -5.51 3.74 -4.95
C ALA A 19 -4.65 3.09 -3.86
N ARG A 20 -4.98 1.86 -3.46
CA ARG A 20 -4.21 1.17 -2.44
C ARG A 20 -2.82 0.77 -2.95
N LEU A 21 -2.74 0.38 -4.22
CA LEU A 21 -1.43 0.10 -4.82
C LEU A 21 -0.53 1.34 -4.78
N LEU A 22 -1.09 2.51 -5.09
CA LEU A 22 -0.34 3.75 -5.03
C LEU A 22 0.12 4.05 -3.60
N ILE A 23 -0.78 3.90 -2.63
CA ILE A 23 -0.44 4.14 -1.22
C ILE A 23 0.69 3.21 -0.77
N VAL A 24 0.55 1.91 -1.04
CA VAL A 24 1.56 0.92 -0.64
C VAL A 24 2.89 1.19 -1.33
N THR A 25 2.86 1.58 -2.60
CA THR A 25 4.06 1.91 -3.34
C THR A 25 4.80 3.08 -2.69
N ILE A 26 4.08 4.14 -2.36
CA ILE A 26 4.68 5.31 -1.70
C ILE A 26 5.28 4.90 -0.35
N LEU A 27 4.51 4.16 0.46
CA LEU A 27 4.97 3.75 1.78
C LEU A 27 6.16 2.81 1.72
N SER A 28 6.33 2.07 0.63
CA SER A 28 7.46 1.17 0.47
C SER A 28 8.79 1.93 0.25
N THR A 29 8.72 3.19 -0.12
CA THR A 29 9.91 4.00 -0.42
C THR A 29 10.34 4.90 0.74
N VAL A 30 9.58 4.93 1.82
CA VAL A 30 9.85 5.79 2.97
C VAL A 30 9.75 4.98 4.25
N GLU A 31 10.34 5.50 5.32
CA GLU A 31 10.23 4.86 6.62
C GLU A 31 8.83 5.07 7.19
N SER A 32 8.31 6.27 7.02
CA SER A 32 6.94 6.60 7.41
C SER A 32 6.49 7.84 6.63
N ALA A 33 5.18 8.07 6.60
CA ALA A 33 4.62 9.24 5.93
C ALA A 33 3.40 9.73 6.70
N ASP A 34 3.25 11.05 6.80
CA ASP A 34 2.05 11.58 7.45
C ASP A 34 0.89 11.63 6.46
N PHE A 35 -0.32 11.76 7.02
CA PHE A 35 -1.56 11.72 6.24
C PHE A 35 -1.61 12.82 5.19
N LEU A 36 -1.18 14.03 5.54
CA LEU A 36 -1.23 15.15 4.60
C LEU A 36 -0.28 14.95 3.43
N PHE A 37 0.88 14.37 3.68
CA PHE A 37 1.82 14.02 2.62
C PHE A 37 1.19 13.00 1.67
N LEU A 38 0.58 11.94 2.25
CA LEU A 38 -0.07 10.92 1.43
C LEU A 38 -1.23 11.50 0.62
N GLN A 39 -2.01 12.37 1.23
CA GLN A 39 -3.13 12.99 0.52
C GLN A 39 -2.64 13.81 -0.66
N ARG A 40 -1.58 14.57 -0.48
CA ARG A 40 -1.00 15.38 -1.54
C ARG A 40 -0.42 14.52 -2.65
N GLU A 41 0.32 13.47 -2.28
CA GLU A 41 0.97 12.61 -3.28
C GLU A 41 0.01 11.74 -4.05
N THR A 42 -1.08 11.32 -3.43
CA THR A 42 -2.07 10.46 -4.08
C THR A 42 -3.17 11.24 -4.77
N ALA A 43 -3.35 12.51 -4.42
CA ALA A 43 -4.45 13.35 -4.89
C ALA A 43 -5.83 12.78 -4.55
N LEU A 44 -5.90 11.86 -3.57
CA LEU A 44 -7.18 11.34 -3.10
C LEU A 44 -7.86 12.35 -2.18
N THR A 45 -9.19 12.24 -2.09
CA THR A 45 -9.90 13.01 -1.09
C THR A 45 -9.55 12.49 0.30
N LYS A 46 -9.75 13.32 1.31
CA LYS A 46 -9.50 12.92 2.69
C LYS A 46 -10.28 11.64 3.05
N GLY A 47 -11.56 11.59 2.67
CA GLY A 47 -12.40 10.43 2.98
C GLY A 47 -11.96 9.17 2.26
N ASN A 48 -11.60 9.29 0.98
CA ASN A 48 -11.13 8.13 0.22
C ASN A 48 -9.80 7.61 0.76
N LEU A 49 -8.88 8.51 1.06
CA LEU A 49 -7.60 8.10 1.65
C LEU A 49 -7.80 7.40 2.98
N SER A 50 -8.65 7.97 3.86
CA SER A 50 -8.96 7.35 5.15
C SER A 50 -9.54 5.95 4.98
N ALA A 51 -10.47 5.78 4.04
CA ALA A 51 -11.11 4.50 3.80
C ALA A 51 -10.10 3.44 3.32
N HIS A 52 -9.23 3.82 2.40
CA HIS A 52 -8.22 2.89 1.90
C HIS A 52 -7.17 2.54 2.96
N LEU A 53 -6.75 3.52 3.74
CA LEU A 53 -5.81 3.28 4.84
C LEU A 53 -6.41 2.35 5.90
N SER A 54 -7.70 2.53 6.20
CA SER A 54 -8.37 1.65 7.17
C SER A 54 -8.40 0.20 6.70
N LYS A 55 -8.67 -0.04 5.42
CA LYS A 55 -8.64 -1.39 4.87
C LYS A 55 -7.25 -2.01 4.96
N LEU A 56 -6.22 -1.23 4.68
CA LEU A 56 -4.85 -1.70 4.77
C LEU A 56 -4.46 -1.98 6.22
N GLU A 57 -4.91 -1.15 7.14
CA GLU A 57 -4.66 -1.34 8.56
C GLU A 57 -5.34 -2.59 9.09
N GLU A 58 -6.60 -2.83 8.71
CA GLU A 58 -7.34 -4.01 9.11
C GLU A 58 -6.65 -5.30 8.66
N ALA A 59 -6.03 -5.27 7.50
CA ALA A 59 -5.30 -6.42 6.98
C ALA A 59 -3.92 -6.58 7.62
N GLY A 60 -3.50 -5.61 8.44
CA GLY A 60 -2.19 -5.64 9.07
C GLY A 60 -1.05 -5.17 8.18
N TYR A 61 -1.34 -4.58 7.04
CA TYR A 61 -0.31 -4.13 6.10
C TYR A 61 0.24 -2.74 6.40
N VAL A 62 -0.53 -1.93 7.09
CA VAL A 62 -0.16 -0.56 7.44
C VAL A 62 -0.43 -0.33 8.92
N SER A 63 0.47 0.33 9.60
CA SER A 63 0.22 0.81 10.95
C SER A 63 -0.07 2.31 10.87
N ILE A 64 -1.03 2.75 11.67
CA ILE A 64 -1.44 4.16 11.72
C ILE A 64 -1.31 4.62 13.15
N GLU A 65 -0.52 5.67 13.35
CA GLU A 65 -0.31 6.22 14.67
C GLU A 65 -0.77 7.69 14.69
N LYS A 66 -1.59 8.03 15.67
CA LYS A 66 -2.01 9.41 15.89
C LYS A 66 -1.14 10.00 16.96
N THR A 67 -0.43 11.07 16.64
CA THR A 67 0.50 11.69 17.53
C THR A 67 0.42 13.22 17.36
N PHE A 68 1.42 13.94 17.84
CA PHE A 68 1.45 15.40 17.76
C PHE A 68 2.83 15.85 17.29
N LYS A 69 2.83 16.93 16.53
CA LYS A 69 4.05 17.68 16.25
C LYS A 69 3.85 19.04 16.92
N GLY A 70 4.45 19.20 18.09
CA GLY A 70 4.13 20.34 18.96
C GLY A 70 2.68 20.21 19.43
N LYS A 71 1.85 21.18 19.10
CA LYS A 71 0.42 21.17 19.46
C LYS A 71 -0.46 20.69 18.32
N LEU A 72 0.12 20.41 17.17
CA LEU A 72 -0.66 20.00 15.98
C LEU A 72 -0.81 18.50 15.95
N PRO A 73 -2.05 18.01 15.77
CA PRO A 73 -2.27 16.56 15.55
C PRO A 73 -1.57 16.09 14.29
N LEU A 74 -1.01 14.90 14.37
CA LEU A 74 -0.29 14.30 13.24
C LEU A 74 -0.68 12.84 13.15
N THR A 75 -1.07 12.39 11.95
CA THR A 75 -1.35 10.98 11.68
C THR A 75 -0.22 10.44 10.83
N VAL A 76 0.47 9.43 11.34
CA VAL A 76 1.65 8.85 10.68
C VAL A 76 1.34 7.43 10.26
N CYS A 77 1.65 7.12 9.01
CA CYS A 77 1.39 5.82 8.40
C CYS A 77 2.70 5.15 8.04
N LYS A 78 2.74 3.84 8.19
CA LYS A 78 3.95 3.07 7.98
C LYS A 78 3.59 1.69 7.47
N LEU A 79 4.34 1.18 6.50
CA LEU A 79 4.18 -0.19 6.02
C LEU A 79 4.73 -1.14 7.08
N THR A 80 3.96 -2.17 7.44
CA THR A 80 4.41 -3.18 8.39
C THR A 80 5.29 -4.21 7.69
N GLU A 81 5.93 -5.10 8.46
CA GLU A 81 6.65 -6.24 7.88
C GLU A 81 5.73 -7.07 7.00
N SER A 82 4.51 -7.32 7.49
CA SER A 82 3.51 -8.06 6.73
C SER A 82 3.16 -7.36 5.43
N GLY A 83 3.00 -6.04 5.49
CA GLY A 83 2.72 -5.25 4.29
C GLY A 83 3.87 -5.26 3.30
N GLN A 84 5.10 -5.19 3.80
CA GLN A 84 6.28 -5.27 2.94
C GLN A 84 6.38 -6.62 2.26
N ALA A 85 6.14 -7.71 2.99
CA ALA A 85 6.16 -9.06 2.44
C ALA A 85 5.08 -9.25 1.38
N ALA A 86 3.87 -8.78 1.67
CA ALA A 86 2.76 -8.88 0.72
C ALA A 86 3.05 -8.09 -0.55
N PHE A 87 3.63 -6.91 -0.42
CA PHE A 87 3.97 -6.08 -1.57
C PHE A 87 5.08 -6.72 -2.40
N SER A 88 6.08 -7.31 -1.76
CA SER A 88 7.15 -8.01 -2.47
C SER A 88 6.60 -9.18 -3.30
N THR A 89 5.71 -9.96 -2.72
CA THR A 89 5.05 -11.07 -3.42
C THR A 89 4.26 -10.53 -4.62
N TYR A 90 3.49 -9.47 -4.39
CA TYR A 90 2.69 -8.85 -5.46
C TYR A 90 3.58 -8.39 -6.61
N ARG A 91 4.70 -7.76 -6.31
CA ARG A 91 5.62 -7.26 -7.33
C ARG A 91 6.20 -8.40 -8.17
N LEU A 92 6.57 -9.50 -7.52
CA LEU A 92 7.09 -10.67 -8.25
C LEU A 92 6.05 -11.25 -9.18
N GLN A 93 4.81 -11.35 -8.74
CA GLN A 93 3.73 -11.86 -9.59
C GLN A 93 3.49 -10.97 -10.79
N MET A 94 3.48 -9.66 -10.58
CA MET A 94 3.31 -8.71 -11.67
C MET A 94 4.51 -8.72 -12.62
N GLN A 95 5.71 -8.86 -12.09
CA GLN A 95 6.94 -8.91 -12.87
C GLN A 95 6.94 -10.12 -13.79
N ASN A 96 6.52 -11.28 -13.27
CA ASN A 96 6.37 -12.50 -14.07
C ASN A 96 5.36 -12.31 -15.20
N PHE A 97 4.23 -11.69 -14.88
CA PHE A 97 3.21 -11.39 -15.88
C PHE A 97 3.77 -10.49 -16.99
N ILE A 98 4.42 -9.41 -16.60
CA ILE A 98 4.96 -8.45 -17.56
C ILE A 98 6.02 -9.10 -18.44
N SER A 99 6.92 -9.88 -17.87
CA SER A 99 7.99 -10.52 -18.64
C SER A 99 7.46 -11.58 -19.59
N ARG A 100 6.31 -12.19 -19.29
CA ARG A 100 5.70 -13.22 -20.15
C ARG A 100 4.88 -12.62 -21.28
N THR A 101 4.47 -11.37 -21.16
CA THR A 101 3.59 -10.73 -22.14
C THR A 101 4.26 -9.61 -22.92
N ALA A 102 5.49 -9.35 -22.61
CA ALA A 102 6.25 -8.28 -23.27
C ALA A 102 6.66 -8.64 -24.71
#